data_f79c1a99ba0c32fbb9fdf00af8363b17
#
_entry.id   f79c1a99ba0c32fbb9fdf00af8363b17
#
_cell.length_a   1.000
_cell.length_b   1.000
_cell.length_c   1.000
_cell.angle_alpha   90.00
_cell.angle_beta   90.00
_cell.angle_gamma   90.00
#
_symmetry.space_group_name_H-M   'P 1'
#
loop_
_entity.id
_entity.type
_entity.pdbx_description
1 polymer ?
#
loop_
_entity_poly.entity_id
_entity_poly.type
_entity_poly.pdbx_seq_one_letter_code
_entity_poly.pdbx_strand_id
1 'polypeptide(L)'
;MKRIPVGPLRAFDVAARNLNLSAAAEELNVTHAAVSRQVKQLEERLGVKLFERLPRGLRLTAQGALLAEGTRVAFDRLAAALEDVSTPTVRRKLTISTFSSFNARWLMPRVRAFSVLFPDVDLQVITTAQLVDFAREDVDIGIRFGGGNYPGLHVVPLFRPRDIVVASPALLKGGPPLKTITDLRNFTLLHDDSHRSWIRWLDAVGAKGINARRGIICGDRNSMLQAALAGQGIAIASEVFAAQELAAGRLVKVFEQEVPSEFAIFAVCLPRRLNDPMVAGVMQWLEQEAKTSHDAIPPPAE
;
A
#
# COMPACT_ATOMS: atom_id res chain seq x y z
N MET A 1 -3.71 -30.91 15.46
CA MET A 1 -3.24 -30.30 14.20
C MET A 1 -3.15 -31.38 13.11
N LYS A 2 -3.79 -31.19 11.94
CA LYS A 2 -3.58 -32.10 10.80
C LYS A 2 -2.10 -32.01 10.37
N ARG A 3 -1.43 -33.17 10.29
CA ARG A 3 -0.01 -33.24 9.90
C ARG A 3 0.17 -32.76 8.47
N ILE A 4 0.90 -31.65 8.27
CA ILE A 4 1.17 -31.06 6.96
C ILE A 4 2.18 -31.93 6.22
N PRO A 5 1.89 -32.42 4.98
CA PRO A 5 2.80 -33.25 4.22
C PRO A 5 3.82 -32.36 3.46
N VAL A 6 4.86 -31.88 4.15
CA VAL A 6 5.80 -30.89 3.60
C VAL A 6 6.50 -31.38 2.33
N GLY A 7 6.97 -32.62 2.27
CA GLY A 7 7.60 -33.17 1.07
C GLY A 7 6.71 -33.18 -0.18
N PRO A 8 5.51 -33.80 -0.08
CA PRO A 8 4.52 -33.75 -1.17
C PRO A 8 4.12 -32.32 -1.60
N LEU A 9 3.98 -31.39 -0.66
CA LEU A 9 3.67 -29.98 -0.97
C LEU A 9 4.82 -29.29 -1.70
N ARG A 10 6.08 -29.57 -1.30
CA ARG A 10 7.26 -29.00 -1.98
C ARG A 10 7.37 -29.55 -3.42
N ALA A 11 7.19 -30.85 -3.61
CA ALA A 11 7.21 -31.46 -4.94
C ALA A 11 6.10 -30.89 -5.84
N PHE A 12 4.92 -30.66 -5.27
CA PHE A 12 3.81 -30.02 -5.99
C PHE A 12 4.13 -28.58 -6.35
N ASP A 13 4.64 -27.76 -5.41
CA ASP A 13 4.96 -26.34 -5.64
C ASP A 13 5.97 -26.18 -6.79
N VAL A 14 7.06 -26.96 -6.76
CA VAL A 14 8.07 -26.92 -7.83
C VAL A 14 7.51 -27.41 -9.16
N ALA A 15 6.69 -28.46 -9.16
CA ALA A 15 6.03 -28.95 -10.37
C ALA A 15 5.00 -27.94 -10.93
N ALA A 16 4.32 -27.18 -10.06
CA ALA A 16 3.37 -26.14 -10.44
C ALA A 16 4.05 -24.93 -11.11
N ARG A 17 5.25 -24.55 -10.63
CA ARG A 17 6.04 -23.47 -11.23
C ARG A 17 6.59 -23.86 -12.60
N ASN A 18 7.09 -25.06 -12.73
CA ASN A 18 7.72 -25.54 -13.96
C ASN A 18 6.72 -26.08 -14.99
N LEU A 19 5.50 -26.44 -14.59
CA LEU A 19 4.50 -27.19 -15.39
C LEU A 19 5.09 -28.42 -16.08
N ASN A 20 6.13 -29.00 -15.48
CA ASN A 20 6.90 -30.12 -16.00
C ASN A 20 7.55 -30.90 -14.84
N LEU A 21 7.24 -32.21 -14.76
CA LEU A 21 7.78 -33.06 -13.67
C LEU A 21 9.28 -33.34 -13.81
N SER A 22 9.83 -33.35 -15.01
CA SER A 22 11.27 -33.57 -15.22
C SER A 22 12.07 -32.36 -14.78
N ALA A 23 11.66 -31.16 -15.17
CA ALA A 23 12.27 -29.92 -14.70
C ALA A 23 12.15 -29.75 -13.16
N ALA A 24 11.01 -30.13 -12.59
CA ALA A 24 10.84 -30.15 -11.16
C ALA A 24 11.75 -31.15 -10.43
N ALA A 25 12.01 -32.30 -11.06
CA ALA A 25 12.92 -33.32 -10.53
C ALA A 25 14.39 -32.82 -10.52
N GLU A 26 14.80 -32.14 -11.59
CA GLU A 26 16.11 -31.50 -11.71
C GLU A 26 16.29 -30.41 -10.62
N GLU A 27 15.31 -29.52 -10.47
CA GLU A 27 15.35 -28.45 -9.45
C GLU A 27 15.41 -29.01 -8.02
N LEU A 28 14.72 -30.13 -7.76
CA LEU A 28 14.69 -30.77 -6.44
C LEU A 28 15.85 -31.75 -6.20
N ASN A 29 16.69 -32.01 -7.21
CA ASN A 29 17.78 -32.99 -7.15
C ASN A 29 17.28 -34.42 -6.81
N VAL A 30 16.16 -34.83 -7.42
CA VAL A 30 15.53 -36.12 -7.22
C VAL A 30 15.13 -36.75 -8.58
N THR A 31 14.65 -37.99 -8.57
CA THR A 31 14.18 -38.64 -9.80
C THR A 31 12.78 -38.16 -10.18
N HIS A 32 12.46 -38.15 -11.48
CA HIS A 32 11.10 -37.91 -11.99
C HIS A 32 10.05 -38.80 -11.31
N ALA A 33 10.37 -40.09 -11.07
CA ALA A 33 9.49 -41.01 -10.38
C ALA A 33 9.20 -40.60 -8.93
N ALA A 34 10.17 -39.99 -8.24
CA ALA A 34 10.01 -39.49 -6.88
C ALA A 34 9.03 -38.29 -6.85
N VAL A 35 9.21 -37.31 -7.73
CA VAL A 35 8.29 -36.15 -7.84
C VAL A 35 6.89 -36.60 -8.21
N SER A 36 6.75 -37.50 -9.21
CA SER A 36 5.47 -38.02 -9.65
C SER A 36 4.74 -38.75 -8.50
N ARG A 37 5.47 -39.54 -7.70
CA ARG A 37 4.91 -40.25 -6.51
C ARG A 37 4.46 -39.25 -5.45
N GLN A 38 5.26 -38.24 -5.14
CA GLN A 38 4.93 -37.22 -4.13
C GLN A 38 3.66 -36.43 -4.53
N VAL A 39 3.57 -35.99 -5.78
CA VAL A 39 2.39 -35.32 -6.31
C VAL A 39 1.16 -36.22 -6.23
N LYS A 40 1.29 -37.48 -6.69
CA LYS A 40 0.18 -38.46 -6.62
C LYS A 40 -0.28 -38.70 -5.18
N GLN A 41 0.64 -38.86 -4.24
CA GLN A 41 0.33 -39.01 -2.81
C GLN A 41 -0.43 -37.79 -2.25
N LEU A 42 -0.10 -36.57 -2.72
CA LEU A 42 -0.82 -35.35 -2.33
C LEU A 42 -2.24 -35.33 -2.91
N GLU A 43 -2.40 -35.67 -4.19
CA GLU A 43 -3.71 -35.79 -4.84
C GLU A 43 -4.61 -36.83 -4.15
N GLU A 44 -4.06 -38.01 -3.86
CA GLU A 44 -4.78 -39.08 -3.13
C GLU A 44 -5.22 -38.63 -1.72
N ARG A 45 -4.36 -37.93 -1.01
CA ARG A 45 -4.67 -37.39 0.34
C ARG A 45 -5.74 -36.29 0.30
N LEU A 46 -5.77 -35.48 -0.76
CA LEU A 46 -6.75 -34.40 -0.93
C LEU A 46 -8.04 -34.87 -1.62
N GLY A 47 -8.01 -36.04 -2.25
CA GLY A 47 -9.14 -36.59 -3.01
C GLY A 47 -9.44 -35.84 -4.31
N VAL A 48 -8.50 -35.01 -4.81
CA VAL A 48 -8.67 -34.19 -6.02
C VAL A 48 -7.44 -34.24 -6.89
N LYS A 49 -7.62 -34.04 -8.19
CA LYS A 49 -6.50 -33.85 -9.14
C LYS A 49 -6.03 -32.41 -9.09
N LEU A 50 -4.70 -32.26 -9.03
CA LEU A 50 -4.02 -30.95 -9.02
C LEU A 50 -3.45 -30.60 -10.39
N PHE A 51 -3.12 -31.64 -11.20
CA PHE A 51 -2.64 -31.50 -12.56
C PHE A 51 -3.48 -32.28 -13.56
N GLU A 52 -3.60 -31.71 -14.76
CA GLU A 52 -3.99 -32.42 -15.99
C GLU A 52 -2.71 -32.70 -16.79
N ARG A 53 -2.58 -33.95 -17.28
CA ARG A 53 -1.47 -34.35 -18.14
C ARG A 53 -1.77 -33.97 -19.58
N LEU A 54 -0.87 -33.22 -20.19
CA LEU A 54 -0.91 -32.85 -21.59
C LEU A 54 0.15 -33.66 -22.39
N PRO A 55 0.04 -33.75 -23.71
CA PRO A 55 1.07 -34.38 -24.54
C PRO A 55 2.47 -33.73 -24.38
N ARG A 56 2.50 -32.48 -23.98
CA ARG A 56 3.74 -31.73 -23.69
C ARG A 56 3.59 -30.97 -22.36
N GLY A 57 3.89 -31.64 -21.21
CA GLY A 57 3.90 -31.03 -19.90
C GLY A 57 2.61 -31.20 -19.08
N LEU A 58 2.38 -30.28 -18.17
CA LEU A 58 1.29 -30.28 -17.21
C LEU A 58 0.47 -28.98 -17.33
N ARG A 59 -0.79 -29.08 -16.91
CA ARG A 59 -1.64 -27.91 -16.66
C ARG A 59 -2.24 -28.03 -15.25
N LEU A 60 -2.31 -26.95 -14.52
CA LEU A 60 -2.99 -26.93 -13.23
C LEU A 60 -4.51 -27.05 -13.42
N THR A 61 -5.14 -27.84 -12.56
CA THR A 61 -6.60 -27.79 -12.38
C THR A 61 -6.98 -26.53 -11.59
N ALA A 62 -8.26 -26.21 -11.45
CA ALA A 62 -8.72 -25.12 -10.61
C ALA A 62 -8.26 -25.30 -9.14
N GLN A 63 -8.34 -26.53 -8.61
CA GLN A 63 -7.85 -26.89 -7.28
C GLN A 63 -6.32 -26.81 -7.20
N GLY A 64 -5.62 -27.20 -8.25
CA GLY A 64 -4.17 -27.06 -8.38
C GLY A 64 -3.74 -25.60 -8.35
N ALA A 65 -4.41 -24.71 -9.08
CA ALA A 65 -4.11 -23.28 -9.09
C ALA A 65 -4.30 -22.65 -7.70
N LEU A 66 -5.41 -22.97 -7.02
CA LEU A 66 -5.68 -22.50 -5.67
C LEU A 66 -4.60 -22.96 -4.66
N LEU A 67 -4.18 -24.24 -4.75
CA LEU A 67 -3.14 -24.77 -3.86
C LEU A 67 -1.77 -24.17 -4.19
N ALA A 68 -1.44 -23.94 -5.47
CA ALA A 68 -0.18 -23.38 -5.92
C ALA A 68 0.05 -21.96 -5.39
N GLU A 69 -0.98 -21.12 -5.36
CA GLU A 69 -0.93 -19.79 -4.76
C GLU A 69 -0.57 -19.86 -3.27
N GLY A 70 -1.26 -20.74 -2.51
CA GLY A 70 -1.00 -20.90 -1.08
C GLY A 70 0.36 -21.53 -0.75
N THR A 71 0.82 -22.54 -1.53
CA THR A 71 2.12 -23.19 -1.30
C THR A 71 3.28 -22.28 -1.63
N ARG A 72 3.19 -21.50 -2.69
CA ARG A 72 4.23 -20.52 -3.06
C ARG A 72 4.49 -19.54 -1.92
N VAL A 73 3.44 -18.89 -1.42
CA VAL A 73 3.55 -17.94 -0.29
C VAL A 73 4.16 -18.61 0.95
N ALA A 74 3.77 -19.85 1.25
CA ALA A 74 4.27 -20.57 2.41
C ALA A 74 5.77 -20.93 2.26
N PHE A 75 6.21 -21.42 1.10
CA PHE A 75 7.61 -21.78 0.86
C PHE A 75 8.52 -20.54 0.74
N ASP A 76 8.04 -19.45 0.15
CA ASP A 76 8.78 -18.18 0.12
C ASP A 76 9.03 -17.66 1.55
N ARG A 77 8.04 -17.78 2.44
CA ARG A 77 8.21 -17.43 3.88
C ARG A 77 9.19 -18.35 4.60
N LEU A 78 9.17 -19.64 4.30
CA LEU A 78 10.15 -20.59 4.88
C LEU A 78 11.57 -20.30 4.38
N ALA A 79 11.73 -19.97 3.10
CA ALA A 79 13.00 -19.57 2.52
C ALA A 79 13.55 -18.30 3.19
N ALA A 80 12.73 -17.26 3.31
CA ALA A 80 13.08 -16.01 3.99
C ALA A 80 13.51 -16.26 5.46
N ALA A 81 12.76 -17.10 6.19
CA ALA A 81 13.11 -17.43 7.57
C ALA A 81 14.43 -18.20 7.70
N LEU A 82 14.79 -19.03 6.70
CA LEU A 82 16.09 -19.71 6.64
C LEU A 82 17.22 -18.75 6.31
N GLU A 83 17.00 -17.78 5.42
CA GLU A 83 17.96 -16.72 5.11
C GLU A 83 18.22 -15.84 6.32
N ASP A 84 17.17 -15.44 7.05
CA ASP A 84 17.28 -14.64 8.29
C ASP A 84 18.13 -15.33 9.37
N VAL A 85 18.11 -16.65 9.44
CA VAL A 85 18.93 -17.44 10.39
C VAL A 85 20.36 -17.67 9.86
N SER A 86 20.51 -17.82 8.53
CA SER A 86 21.79 -18.21 7.89
C SER A 86 22.71 -17.02 7.69
N THR A 87 22.15 -15.82 7.58
CA THR A 87 22.91 -14.58 7.37
C THR A 87 22.91 -13.82 8.70
N PRO A 88 24.07 -13.68 9.37
CA PRO A 88 24.18 -12.77 10.50
C PRO A 88 24.17 -11.34 9.97
N THR A 89 23.10 -10.94 9.32
CA THR A 89 22.90 -9.54 8.94
C THR A 89 22.45 -8.80 10.18
N VAL A 90 23.30 -7.88 10.60
CA VAL A 90 23.05 -6.89 11.66
C VAL A 90 21.77 -6.10 11.40
N ARG A 91 21.22 -6.16 10.18
CA ARG A 91 20.02 -5.40 9.79
C ARG A 91 18.78 -6.28 9.66
N ARG A 92 17.72 -5.83 10.29
CA ARG A 92 16.41 -6.49 10.29
C ARG A 92 15.48 -5.80 9.28
N LYS A 93 14.84 -6.59 8.43
CA LYS A 93 13.86 -6.10 7.48
C LYS A 93 12.59 -5.66 8.20
N LEU A 94 12.11 -4.45 7.91
CA LEU A 94 10.80 -3.95 8.31
C LEU A 94 10.00 -3.56 7.06
N THR A 95 8.83 -4.12 6.89
CA THR A 95 7.97 -3.84 5.73
C THR A 95 6.80 -2.97 6.13
N ILE A 96 6.71 -1.78 5.52
CA ILE A 96 5.56 -0.86 5.67
C ILE A 96 4.74 -0.86 4.40
N SER A 97 3.45 -1.20 4.50
CA SER A 97 2.49 -1.05 3.42
C SER A 97 1.76 0.28 3.54
N THR A 98 1.73 1.08 2.48
CA THR A 98 1.10 2.42 2.51
C THR A 98 0.56 2.80 1.13
N PHE A 99 -0.11 3.94 1.02
CA PHE A 99 -0.58 4.52 -0.23
C PHE A 99 0.43 5.55 -0.79
N SER A 100 0.36 5.80 -2.11
CA SER A 100 1.38 6.54 -2.87
C SER A 100 1.70 7.93 -2.31
N SER A 101 0.69 8.71 -1.95
CA SER A 101 0.91 10.07 -1.45
C SER A 101 1.53 10.12 -0.06
N PHE A 102 1.17 9.21 0.85
CA PHE A 102 1.84 9.12 2.15
C PHE A 102 3.29 8.71 1.98
N ASN A 103 3.56 7.69 1.16
CA ASN A 103 4.92 7.29 0.88
C ASN A 103 5.76 8.46 0.35
N ALA A 104 5.36 9.03 -0.79
CA ALA A 104 6.16 10.03 -1.49
C ALA A 104 6.29 11.36 -0.74
N ARG A 105 5.23 11.79 -0.02
CA ARG A 105 5.12 13.14 0.52
C ARG A 105 5.33 13.24 2.02
N TRP A 106 5.15 12.15 2.75
CA TRP A 106 5.30 12.16 4.21
C TRP A 106 6.42 11.23 4.69
N LEU A 107 6.47 9.98 4.24
CA LEU A 107 7.43 8.99 4.74
C LEU A 107 8.83 9.21 4.15
N MET A 108 8.95 9.29 2.82
CA MET A 108 10.26 9.43 2.16
C MET A 108 11.05 10.68 2.58
N PRO A 109 10.45 11.86 2.77
CA PRO A 109 11.17 13.02 3.32
C PRO A 109 11.75 12.80 4.72
N ARG A 110 11.23 11.82 5.48
CA ARG A 110 11.64 11.48 6.86
C ARG A 110 12.57 10.27 6.94
N VAL A 111 12.84 9.61 5.82
CA VAL A 111 13.62 8.35 5.81
C VAL A 111 15.03 8.53 6.35
N ARG A 112 15.63 9.71 6.18
CA ARG A 112 16.94 10.00 6.76
C ARG A 112 16.90 10.00 8.30
N ALA A 113 15.90 10.65 8.90
CA ALA A 113 15.70 10.64 10.34
C ALA A 113 15.38 9.22 10.85
N PHE A 114 14.57 8.48 10.12
CA PHE A 114 14.31 7.08 10.38
C PHE A 114 15.60 6.24 10.42
N SER A 115 16.46 6.36 9.40
CA SER A 115 17.73 5.58 9.34
C SER A 115 18.72 5.92 10.44
N VAL A 116 18.66 7.14 11.00
CA VAL A 116 19.49 7.51 12.15
C VAL A 116 18.97 6.88 13.45
N LEU A 117 17.65 6.82 13.61
CA LEU A 117 17.02 6.23 14.81
C LEU A 117 17.02 4.71 14.79
N PHE A 118 16.95 4.12 13.59
CA PHE A 118 16.90 2.67 13.38
C PHE A 118 18.00 2.21 12.43
N PRO A 119 19.28 2.30 12.82
CA PRO A 119 20.42 2.03 11.93
C PRO A 119 20.49 0.57 11.49
N ASP A 120 19.94 -0.35 12.29
CA ASP A 120 19.93 -1.79 12.03
C ASP A 120 18.64 -2.25 11.33
N VAL A 121 17.85 -1.33 10.75
CA VAL A 121 16.60 -1.65 10.05
C VAL A 121 16.74 -1.38 8.55
N ASP A 122 16.49 -2.41 7.76
CA ASP A 122 16.27 -2.28 6.32
C ASP A 122 14.78 -2.05 6.06
N LEU A 123 14.42 -0.81 5.77
CA LEU A 123 13.06 -0.41 5.51
C LEU A 123 12.63 -0.81 4.09
N GLN A 124 11.62 -1.65 3.98
CA GLN A 124 10.91 -1.91 2.73
C GLN A 124 9.56 -1.22 2.74
N VAL A 125 9.24 -0.50 1.66
CA VAL A 125 7.92 0.13 1.52
C VAL A 125 7.18 -0.47 0.33
N ILE A 126 5.97 -0.97 0.59
CA ILE A 126 5.04 -1.47 -0.43
C ILE A 126 3.93 -0.44 -0.62
N THR A 127 3.79 0.06 -1.85
CA THR A 127 2.75 1.05 -2.17
C THR A 127 1.54 0.34 -2.76
N THR A 128 0.44 0.34 -2.01
CA THR A 128 -0.85 -0.24 -2.44
C THR A 128 -2.03 0.50 -1.80
N ALA A 129 -3.13 0.62 -2.53
CA ALA A 129 -4.40 1.12 -2.00
C ALA A 129 -5.24 0.01 -1.34
N GLN A 130 -4.90 -1.26 -1.58
CA GLN A 130 -5.64 -2.40 -1.04
C GLN A 130 -5.31 -2.64 0.44
N LEU A 131 -6.30 -3.15 1.18
CA LEU A 131 -6.07 -3.63 2.54
C LEU A 131 -5.20 -4.88 2.50
N VAL A 132 -4.08 -4.83 3.20
CA VAL A 132 -3.14 -5.94 3.32
C VAL A 132 -3.71 -6.99 4.25
N ASP A 133 -3.62 -8.25 3.87
CA ASP A 133 -3.85 -9.37 4.78
C ASP A 133 -2.56 -9.65 5.58
N PHE A 134 -2.44 -9.05 6.76
CA PHE A 134 -1.30 -9.24 7.66
C PHE A 134 -1.04 -10.70 8.08
N ALA A 135 -2.00 -11.61 7.85
CA ALA A 135 -1.80 -13.02 8.13
C ALA A 135 -1.12 -13.75 6.97
N ARG A 136 -1.25 -13.22 5.76
CA ARG A 136 -0.76 -13.85 4.52
C ARG A 136 0.38 -13.09 3.88
N GLU A 137 0.45 -11.78 4.05
CA GLU A 137 1.47 -10.92 3.46
C GLU A 137 2.57 -10.62 4.48
N ASP A 138 3.81 -10.46 4.01
CA ASP A 138 4.96 -10.11 4.86
C ASP A 138 5.03 -8.60 5.09
N VAL A 139 4.04 -8.10 5.83
CA VAL A 139 3.88 -6.69 6.19
C VAL A 139 3.83 -6.54 7.69
N ASP A 140 4.67 -5.66 8.24
CA ASP A 140 4.76 -5.39 9.66
C ASP A 140 3.80 -4.29 10.08
N ILE A 141 3.76 -3.20 9.32
CA ILE A 141 2.96 -2.01 9.61
C ILE A 141 2.20 -1.60 8.35
N GLY A 142 0.93 -1.29 8.51
CA GLY A 142 0.09 -0.69 7.46
C GLY A 142 -0.20 0.76 7.74
N ILE A 143 -0.04 1.64 6.77
CA ILE A 143 -0.55 3.01 6.86
C ILE A 143 -1.81 3.09 6.02
N ARG A 144 -2.91 3.50 6.64
CA ARG A 144 -4.23 3.45 6.02
C ARG A 144 -4.97 4.76 6.15
N PHE A 145 -5.66 5.14 5.08
CA PHE A 145 -6.57 6.27 5.03
C PHE A 145 -8.01 5.74 5.13
N GLY A 146 -8.71 6.06 6.20
CA GLY A 146 -10.03 5.48 6.46
C GLY A 146 -10.70 5.97 7.73
N GLY A 147 -11.76 5.28 8.14
CA GLY A 147 -12.58 5.62 9.31
C GLY A 147 -12.03 5.12 10.65
N GLY A 148 -10.91 4.40 10.69
CA GLY A 148 -10.31 3.89 11.93
C GLY A 148 -10.82 2.53 12.41
N ASN A 149 -11.78 1.93 11.74
CA ASN A 149 -12.29 0.59 12.11
C ASN A 149 -11.48 -0.50 11.39
N TYR A 150 -10.52 -1.09 12.10
CA TYR A 150 -9.66 -2.18 11.60
C TYR A 150 -9.71 -3.36 12.58
N PRO A 151 -10.72 -4.23 12.50
CA PRO A 151 -10.94 -5.31 13.47
C PRO A 151 -9.71 -6.23 13.57
N GLY A 152 -9.32 -6.57 14.81
CA GLY A 152 -8.20 -7.47 15.09
C GLY A 152 -6.81 -6.85 14.94
N LEU A 153 -6.71 -5.57 14.57
CA LEU A 153 -5.44 -4.84 14.48
C LEU A 153 -5.27 -3.88 15.67
N HIS A 154 -4.02 -3.62 16.03
CA HIS A 154 -3.66 -2.44 16.81
C HIS A 154 -3.67 -1.22 15.91
N VAL A 155 -4.34 -0.15 16.33
CA VAL A 155 -4.61 1.04 15.53
C VAL A 155 -4.08 2.27 16.25
N VAL A 156 -3.20 3.02 15.61
CA VAL A 156 -2.67 4.29 16.10
C VAL A 156 -3.13 5.39 15.13
N PRO A 157 -3.91 6.37 15.59
CA PRO A 157 -4.26 7.53 14.76
C PRO A 157 -3.01 8.40 14.56
N LEU A 158 -2.74 8.77 13.29
CA LEU A 158 -1.64 9.67 12.97
C LEU A 158 -2.14 11.11 12.85
N PHE A 159 -2.94 11.39 11.83
CA PHE A 159 -3.55 12.71 11.65
C PHE A 159 -4.78 12.67 10.73
N ARG A 160 -5.62 13.71 10.83
CA ARG A 160 -6.73 13.95 9.91
C ARG A 160 -6.36 15.10 8.98
N PRO A 161 -6.15 14.84 7.67
CA PRO A 161 -5.78 15.90 6.74
C PRO A 161 -6.92 16.91 6.55
N ARG A 162 -6.55 18.14 6.12
CA ARG A 162 -7.47 19.13 5.56
C ARG A 162 -7.29 19.18 4.06
N ASP A 163 -8.38 19.23 3.35
CA ASP A 163 -8.39 19.37 1.89
C ASP A 163 -8.40 20.86 1.53
N ILE A 164 -7.40 21.27 0.76
CA ILE A 164 -7.20 22.62 0.24
C ILE A 164 -7.19 22.59 -1.31
N VAL A 165 -7.54 23.69 -1.92
CA VAL A 165 -7.45 23.84 -3.38
C VAL A 165 -6.09 24.43 -3.74
N VAL A 166 -5.35 23.76 -4.63
CA VAL A 166 -3.99 24.15 -5.03
C VAL A 166 -3.84 24.23 -6.54
N ALA A 167 -2.98 25.13 -6.98
CA ALA A 167 -2.56 25.26 -8.37
C ALA A 167 -1.10 25.70 -8.47
N SER A 168 -0.45 25.49 -9.62
CA SER A 168 0.85 26.10 -9.87
C SER A 168 0.71 27.58 -10.16
N PRO A 169 1.67 28.43 -9.73
CA PRO A 169 1.68 29.85 -10.07
C PRO A 169 1.69 30.11 -11.59
N ALA A 170 2.32 29.22 -12.37
CA ALA A 170 2.37 29.32 -13.81
C ALA A 170 0.99 29.21 -14.48
N LEU A 171 0.16 28.26 -13.99
CA LEU A 171 -1.22 28.12 -14.46
C LEU A 171 -2.04 29.40 -14.21
N LEU A 172 -1.89 29.96 -12.99
CA LEU A 172 -2.67 31.17 -12.63
C LEU A 172 -2.23 32.41 -13.36
N LYS A 173 -0.94 32.55 -13.70
CA LYS A 173 -0.43 33.68 -14.47
C LYS A 173 -0.86 33.63 -15.95
N GLY A 174 -0.91 32.43 -16.52
CA GLY A 174 -1.26 32.25 -17.95
C GLY A 174 -2.73 31.94 -18.19
N GLY A 175 -3.52 31.74 -17.14
CA GLY A 175 -4.92 31.35 -17.23
C GLY A 175 -5.92 32.50 -17.09
N PRO A 176 -7.22 32.18 -17.15
CA PRO A 176 -8.29 33.14 -16.87
C PRO A 176 -8.22 33.61 -15.40
N PRO A 177 -8.84 34.76 -15.06
CA PRO A 177 -8.88 35.22 -13.67
C PRO A 177 -9.54 34.22 -12.77
N LEU A 178 -8.92 33.96 -11.60
CA LEU A 178 -9.43 33.06 -10.55
C LEU A 178 -9.56 33.87 -9.24
N LYS A 179 -10.66 34.59 -9.10
CA LYS A 179 -10.94 35.47 -7.95
C LYS A 179 -11.97 34.87 -6.99
N THR A 180 -12.89 34.09 -7.52
CA THR A 180 -13.98 33.46 -6.79
C THR A 180 -14.02 31.97 -7.04
N ILE A 181 -14.65 31.22 -6.13
CA ILE A 181 -14.78 29.76 -6.30
C ILE A 181 -15.51 29.42 -7.60
N THR A 182 -16.46 30.25 -8.04
CA THR A 182 -17.22 30.04 -9.30
C THR A 182 -16.32 30.08 -10.54
N ASP A 183 -15.18 30.75 -10.48
CA ASP A 183 -14.23 30.83 -11.61
C ASP A 183 -13.54 29.49 -11.89
N LEU A 184 -13.60 28.53 -10.96
CA LEU A 184 -13.14 27.14 -11.17
C LEU A 184 -13.74 26.47 -12.40
N ARG A 185 -14.94 26.90 -12.85
CA ARG A 185 -15.57 26.42 -14.09
C ARG A 185 -14.72 26.65 -15.35
N ASN A 186 -13.81 27.61 -15.32
CA ASN A 186 -12.92 27.98 -16.42
C ASN A 186 -11.62 27.18 -16.44
N PHE A 187 -11.39 26.30 -15.45
CA PHE A 187 -10.18 25.50 -15.30
C PHE A 187 -10.44 24.01 -15.41
N THR A 188 -9.42 23.25 -15.75
CA THR A 188 -9.44 21.80 -15.66
C THR A 188 -9.35 21.39 -14.19
N LEU A 189 -10.34 20.67 -13.68
CA LEU A 189 -10.28 20.07 -12.36
C LEU A 189 -9.51 18.75 -12.45
N LEU A 190 -8.54 18.55 -11.55
CA LEU A 190 -7.80 17.32 -11.43
C LEU A 190 -8.41 16.48 -10.31
N HIS A 191 -8.59 15.19 -10.60
CA HIS A 191 -9.18 14.22 -9.68
C HIS A 191 -8.16 13.14 -9.35
N ASP A 192 -8.28 12.56 -8.16
CA ASP A 192 -7.50 11.38 -7.75
C ASP A 192 -7.99 10.12 -8.52
N ASP A 193 -8.59 9.17 -7.83
CA ASP A 193 -9.22 7.97 -8.40
C ASP A 193 -10.72 8.15 -8.66
N SER A 194 -11.30 9.25 -8.18
CA SER A 194 -12.72 9.51 -8.21
C SER A 194 -13.04 11.01 -8.20
N HIS A 195 -14.32 11.35 -8.37
CA HIS A 195 -14.78 12.73 -8.28
C HIS A 195 -15.18 13.18 -6.85
N ARG A 196 -15.01 12.30 -5.85
CA ARG A 196 -15.54 12.52 -4.49
C ARG A 196 -14.96 13.74 -3.80
N SER A 197 -13.64 13.95 -3.95
CA SER A 197 -12.94 15.07 -3.30
C SER A 197 -13.50 16.42 -3.73
N TRP A 198 -13.73 16.65 -5.03
CA TRP A 198 -14.32 17.88 -5.54
C TRP A 198 -15.78 18.04 -5.16
N ILE A 199 -16.59 16.98 -5.26
CA ILE A 199 -18.00 17.01 -4.85
C ILE A 199 -18.10 17.45 -3.38
N ARG A 200 -17.36 16.78 -2.50
CA ARG A 200 -17.39 17.04 -1.06
C ARG A 200 -16.90 18.45 -0.73
N TRP A 201 -15.81 18.90 -1.36
CA TRP A 201 -15.24 20.23 -1.09
C TRP A 201 -16.20 21.33 -1.54
N LEU A 202 -16.75 21.25 -2.75
CA LEU A 202 -17.72 22.23 -3.28
C LEU A 202 -19.01 22.27 -2.45
N ASP A 203 -19.51 21.13 -2.02
CA ASP A 203 -20.69 21.05 -1.15
C ASP A 203 -20.40 21.70 0.22
N ALA A 204 -19.24 21.43 0.81
CA ALA A 204 -18.86 21.98 2.11
C ALA A 204 -18.72 23.52 2.10
N VAL A 205 -18.27 24.09 0.98
CA VAL A 205 -18.17 25.56 0.83
C VAL A 205 -19.43 26.20 0.23
N GLY A 206 -20.48 25.43 -0.04
CA GLY A 206 -21.75 25.91 -0.59
C GLY A 206 -21.65 26.41 -2.04
N ALA A 207 -20.64 25.98 -2.81
CA ALA A 207 -20.41 26.45 -4.16
C ALA A 207 -21.41 25.80 -5.14
N LYS A 208 -21.95 26.62 -6.05
CA LYS A 208 -22.92 26.20 -7.07
C LYS A 208 -22.42 26.54 -8.47
N GLY A 209 -22.95 25.84 -9.49
CA GLY A 209 -22.66 26.16 -10.90
C GLY A 209 -21.32 25.64 -11.40
N ILE A 210 -20.67 24.76 -10.65
CA ILE A 210 -19.40 24.08 -11.04
C ILE A 210 -19.71 22.60 -11.24
N ASN A 211 -19.31 22.06 -12.39
CA ASN A 211 -19.43 20.62 -12.63
C ASN A 211 -18.25 19.90 -11.97
N ALA A 212 -18.46 19.41 -10.74
CA ALA A 212 -17.47 18.67 -9.96
C ALA A 212 -17.00 17.36 -10.60
N ARG A 213 -17.63 16.89 -11.67
CA ARG A 213 -17.28 15.64 -12.37
C ARG A 213 -16.49 15.88 -13.65
N ARG A 214 -16.32 17.14 -14.05
CA ARG A 214 -15.56 17.51 -15.25
C ARG A 214 -14.08 17.62 -14.92
N GLY A 215 -13.22 17.01 -15.72
CA GLY A 215 -11.77 17.14 -15.55
C GLY A 215 -11.02 15.86 -15.90
N ILE A 216 -9.85 15.69 -15.33
CA ILE A 216 -8.92 14.59 -15.58
C ILE A 216 -8.82 13.72 -14.33
N ILE A 217 -9.03 12.41 -14.45
CA ILE A 217 -8.79 11.43 -13.39
C ILE A 217 -7.34 10.95 -13.53
N CYS A 218 -6.52 11.18 -12.50
CA CYS A 218 -5.09 10.89 -12.49
C CYS A 218 -4.74 9.51 -11.88
N GLY A 219 -5.74 8.78 -11.36
CA GLY A 219 -5.58 7.46 -10.78
C GLY A 219 -5.20 7.44 -9.30
N ASP A 220 -4.42 8.40 -8.82
CA ASP A 220 -4.08 8.55 -7.41
C ASP A 220 -3.73 10.00 -7.05
N ARG A 221 -3.71 10.32 -5.74
CA ARG A 221 -3.46 11.68 -5.24
C ARG A 221 -2.06 12.20 -5.51
N ASN A 222 -1.04 11.35 -5.57
CA ASN A 222 0.32 11.79 -5.87
C ASN A 222 0.45 12.18 -7.33
N SER A 223 -0.09 11.39 -8.25
CA SER A 223 -0.15 11.69 -9.69
C SER A 223 -0.96 12.96 -9.96
N MET A 224 -2.09 13.13 -9.26
CA MET A 224 -2.90 14.36 -9.35
C MET A 224 -2.09 15.59 -8.91
N LEU A 225 -1.33 15.51 -7.83
CA LEU A 225 -0.50 16.61 -7.35
C LEU A 225 0.65 16.93 -8.33
N GLN A 226 1.24 15.91 -8.97
CA GLN A 226 2.23 16.11 -10.04
C GLN A 226 1.62 16.83 -11.25
N ALA A 227 0.40 16.49 -11.65
CA ALA A 227 -0.29 17.20 -12.73
C ALA A 227 -0.56 18.68 -12.37
N ALA A 228 -0.93 18.97 -11.11
CA ALA A 228 -1.10 20.34 -10.63
C ALA A 228 0.22 21.12 -10.65
N LEU A 229 1.33 20.52 -10.22
CA LEU A 229 2.68 21.10 -10.29
C LEU A 229 3.08 21.42 -11.73
N ALA A 230 2.74 20.55 -12.66
CA ALA A 230 2.98 20.75 -14.11
C ALA A 230 2.02 21.77 -14.77
N GLY A 231 1.12 22.40 -14.00
CA GLY A 231 0.18 23.40 -14.52
C GLY A 231 -0.95 22.84 -15.35
N GLN A 232 -1.26 21.55 -15.24
CA GLN A 232 -2.30 20.90 -16.06
C GLN A 232 -3.72 21.18 -15.55
N GLY A 233 -3.86 21.73 -14.34
CA GLY A 233 -5.17 22.05 -13.76
C GLY A 233 -5.07 22.42 -12.28
N ILE A 234 -6.24 22.50 -11.66
CA ILE A 234 -6.43 22.80 -10.24
C ILE A 234 -6.80 21.50 -9.52
N ALA A 235 -6.18 21.26 -8.37
CA ALA A 235 -6.37 20.04 -7.60
C ALA A 235 -6.89 20.32 -6.19
N ILE A 236 -7.60 19.35 -5.60
CA ILE A 236 -7.80 19.28 -4.15
C ILE A 236 -6.70 18.42 -3.57
N ALA A 237 -5.88 18.99 -2.72
CA ALA A 237 -4.77 18.32 -2.07
C ALA A 237 -4.94 18.33 -0.55
N SER A 238 -4.39 17.32 0.10
CA SER A 238 -4.15 17.39 1.54
C SER A 238 -3.06 18.41 1.82
N GLU A 239 -3.31 19.33 2.76
CA GLU A 239 -2.32 20.34 3.18
C GLU A 239 -1.00 19.69 3.58
N VAL A 240 -1.04 18.61 4.36
CA VAL A 240 0.16 17.88 4.82
C VAL A 240 0.99 17.35 3.64
N PHE A 241 0.33 16.83 2.59
CA PHE A 241 1.03 16.29 1.43
C PHE A 241 1.45 17.36 0.42
N ALA A 242 0.85 18.53 0.47
CA ALA A 242 1.22 19.68 -0.35
C ALA A 242 2.24 20.61 0.34
N ALA A 243 2.52 20.43 1.63
CA ALA A 243 3.28 21.36 2.47
C ALA A 243 4.64 21.74 1.88
N GLN A 244 5.41 20.78 1.37
CA GLN A 244 6.73 21.05 0.76
C GLN A 244 6.61 21.89 -0.52
N GLU A 245 5.59 21.64 -1.34
CA GLU A 245 5.37 22.33 -2.59
C GLU A 245 4.87 23.76 -2.36
N LEU A 246 4.04 23.94 -1.32
CA LEU A 246 3.57 25.24 -0.85
C LEU A 246 4.72 26.07 -0.30
N ALA A 247 5.53 25.49 0.61
CA ALA A 247 6.69 26.17 1.18
C ALA A 247 7.73 26.57 0.11
N ALA A 248 7.90 25.76 -0.92
CA ALA A 248 8.80 26.04 -2.04
C ALA A 248 8.17 26.98 -3.10
N GLY A 249 6.91 27.40 -2.95
CA GLY A 249 6.21 28.24 -3.91
C GLY A 249 5.93 27.59 -5.26
N ARG A 250 6.06 26.26 -5.37
CA ARG A 250 5.75 25.51 -6.60
C ARG A 250 4.25 25.26 -6.74
N LEU A 251 3.54 25.21 -5.63
CA LEU A 251 2.08 25.30 -5.57
C LEU A 251 1.70 26.49 -4.70
N VAL A 252 0.50 27.01 -4.95
CA VAL A 252 -0.14 28.01 -4.08
C VAL A 252 -1.52 27.54 -3.69
N LYS A 253 -1.94 27.87 -2.49
CA LYS A 253 -3.32 27.72 -2.03
C LYS A 253 -4.16 28.76 -2.76
N VAL A 254 -5.20 28.30 -3.46
CA VAL A 254 -6.02 29.15 -4.34
C VAL A 254 -7.10 29.88 -3.57
N PHE A 255 -7.65 29.24 -2.53
CA PHE A 255 -8.70 29.77 -1.67
C PHE A 255 -8.36 29.54 -0.21
N GLU A 256 -8.84 30.39 0.69
CA GLU A 256 -8.62 30.25 2.14
C GLU A 256 -9.39 29.08 2.77
N GLN A 257 -10.44 28.60 2.10
CA GLN A 257 -11.28 27.53 2.62
C GLN A 257 -10.51 26.20 2.71
N GLU A 258 -10.57 25.63 3.90
CA GLU A 258 -10.05 24.32 4.23
C GLU A 258 -11.20 23.42 4.68
N VAL A 259 -11.31 22.26 4.10
CA VAL A 259 -12.35 21.29 4.45
C VAL A 259 -11.72 20.09 5.11
N PRO A 260 -12.06 19.75 6.36
CA PRO A 260 -11.54 18.54 7.01
C PRO A 260 -11.81 17.31 6.16
N SER A 261 -10.83 16.43 6.00
CA SER A 261 -11.02 15.19 5.25
C SER A 261 -12.08 14.30 5.91
N GLU A 262 -12.83 13.55 5.10
CA GLU A 262 -13.80 12.55 5.59
C GLU A 262 -13.11 11.50 6.45
N PHE A 263 -11.90 11.11 6.09
CA PHE A 263 -11.12 10.07 6.75
C PHE A 263 -9.84 10.62 7.37
N ALA A 264 -9.30 9.83 8.31
CA ALA A 264 -8.01 10.09 8.92
C ALA A 264 -6.96 9.05 8.45
N ILE A 265 -5.72 9.29 8.81
CA ILE A 265 -4.61 8.39 8.53
C ILE A 265 -4.24 7.66 9.81
N PHE A 266 -4.10 6.35 9.70
CA PHE A 266 -3.80 5.46 10.80
C PHE A 266 -2.59 4.59 10.47
N ALA A 267 -1.76 4.32 11.49
CA ALA A 267 -0.81 3.22 11.48
C ALA A 267 -1.46 2.01 12.13
N VAL A 268 -1.37 0.85 11.49
CA VAL A 268 -1.99 -0.39 11.96
C VAL A 268 -1.01 -1.55 11.89
N CYS A 269 -1.05 -2.46 12.85
CA CYS A 269 -0.30 -3.72 12.83
C CYS A 269 -1.04 -4.83 13.57
N LEU A 270 -0.59 -6.07 13.44
CA LEU A 270 -1.08 -7.14 14.32
C LEU A 270 -0.65 -6.88 15.76
N PRO A 271 -1.52 -7.05 16.78
CA PRO A 271 -1.17 -6.82 18.19
C PRO A 271 0.08 -7.59 18.64
N ARG A 272 0.26 -8.83 18.14
CA ARG A 272 1.43 -9.66 18.43
C ARG A 272 2.76 -9.07 17.92
N ARG A 273 2.72 -8.19 16.90
CA ARG A 273 3.93 -7.54 16.34
C ARG A 273 4.48 -6.47 17.28
N LEU A 274 3.68 -5.94 18.19
CA LEU A 274 4.15 -5.01 19.22
C LEU A 274 5.07 -5.66 20.27
N ASN A 275 5.09 -7.01 20.36
CA ASN A 275 6.07 -7.72 21.16
C ASN A 275 7.50 -7.62 20.57
N ASP A 276 7.61 -7.23 19.30
CA ASP A 276 8.88 -6.90 18.66
C ASP A 276 9.25 -5.45 18.95
N PRO A 277 10.35 -5.20 19.69
CA PRO A 277 10.76 -3.83 20.05
C PRO A 277 10.99 -2.91 18.85
N MET A 278 11.40 -3.47 17.71
CA MET A 278 11.60 -2.72 16.46
C MET A 278 10.26 -2.22 15.92
N VAL A 279 9.26 -3.08 15.81
CA VAL A 279 7.92 -2.70 15.32
C VAL A 279 7.28 -1.69 16.28
N ALA A 280 7.36 -1.95 17.59
CA ALA A 280 6.85 -1.04 18.62
C ALA A 280 7.52 0.35 18.54
N GLY A 281 8.84 0.39 18.40
CA GLY A 281 9.61 1.63 18.25
C GLY A 281 9.24 2.41 16.98
N VAL A 282 9.05 1.72 15.86
CA VAL A 282 8.64 2.38 14.60
C VAL A 282 7.19 2.88 14.69
N MET A 283 6.28 2.14 15.32
CA MET A 283 4.90 2.62 15.56
C MET A 283 4.90 3.90 16.41
N GLN A 284 5.71 3.94 17.45
CA GLN A 284 5.87 5.13 18.31
C GLN A 284 6.50 6.30 17.54
N TRP A 285 7.51 6.06 16.72
CA TRP A 285 8.12 7.08 15.87
C TRP A 285 7.11 7.67 14.88
N LEU A 286 6.31 6.84 14.21
CA LEU A 286 5.25 7.31 13.31
C LEU A 286 4.26 8.22 14.04
N GLU A 287 3.85 7.86 15.26
CA GLU A 287 2.95 8.66 16.08
C GLU A 287 3.57 10.01 16.48
N GLN A 288 4.86 10.02 16.89
CA GLN A 288 5.56 11.24 17.27
C GLN A 288 5.77 12.19 16.09
N GLU A 289 6.22 11.67 14.94
CA GLU A 289 6.37 12.44 13.71
C GLU A 289 5.04 13.03 13.23
N ALA A 290 3.95 12.29 13.42
CA ALA A 290 2.61 12.76 13.07
C ALA A 290 2.16 13.94 13.94
N LYS A 291 2.49 13.95 15.25
CA LYS A 291 2.17 15.05 16.17
C LYS A 291 2.89 16.36 15.83
N THR A 292 4.04 16.27 15.17
CA THR A 292 4.77 17.46 14.70
C THR A 292 4.23 17.98 13.35
N SER A 293 3.46 17.16 12.64
CA SER A 293 2.74 17.56 11.43
C SER A 293 1.46 18.29 11.84
N HIS A 294 1.16 19.46 11.27
CA HIS A 294 0.21 20.50 11.73
C HIS A 294 -1.25 20.09 12.06
N ASP A 295 -1.63 18.81 11.98
CA ASP A 295 -2.99 18.34 12.21
C ASP A 295 -3.03 17.07 13.08
N ALA A 296 -2.62 17.17 14.33
CA ALA A 296 -2.90 16.13 15.32
C ALA A 296 -4.42 15.90 15.38
N ILE A 297 -4.87 14.65 15.22
CA ILE A 297 -6.29 14.30 15.40
C ILE A 297 -6.65 14.57 16.86
N PRO A 298 -7.69 15.36 17.16
CA PRO A 298 -8.25 15.35 18.49
C PRO A 298 -8.71 13.93 18.84
N PRO A 299 -8.59 13.49 20.10
CA PRO A 299 -9.09 12.19 20.52
C PRO A 299 -10.55 12.03 20.10
N PRO A 300 -11.01 10.79 19.81
CA PRO A 300 -12.42 10.54 19.53
C PRO A 300 -13.25 11.11 20.69
N ALA A 301 -14.30 11.84 20.36
CA ALA A 301 -15.29 12.24 21.37
C ALA A 301 -15.85 10.94 21.96
N GLU A 302 -15.81 10.81 23.30
CA GLU A 302 -16.36 9.70 24.07
C GLU A 302 -17.89 9.57 23.83
#